data_5a4f54dbe9674c9f2e6dbe352f4e5fbb
#
_entry.id   5a4f54dbe9674c9f2e6dbe352f4e5fbb
#
_cell.length_a   1.000
_cell.length_b   1.000
_cell.length_c   1.000
_cell.angle_alpha   90.00
_cell.angle_beta   90.00
_cell.angle_gamma   90.00
#
_symmetry.space_group_name_H-M   'P 1'
#
loop_
_entity.id
_entity.type
_entity.pdbx_description
1 polymer ?
#
loop_
_entity_poly.entity_id
_entity_poly.type
_entity_poly.pdbx_seq_one_letter_code
_entity_poly.pdbx_strand_id
1 'polypeptide(L)'
;PEPKGCFGRLAELSVGKDTTTGHWEIAGLKTEIPFKTYPNGFPKEFMEAFEKEIGVGCLGNYPASGTEIIEELGPEHEATGKPIVYTSADSVFQIAANTAVIPLERLYEICETARKLLVGDWACGRVIARPYIINEEGKRERTSDRRDYSVTPPADTILDAIKNAGKMVYGVGKIGDIFNMKGLMESVHTTDNMDGVDKTIEAINMGFEGFVFTNLVDFDSKYGHRRDPIGYGKAIEEFDARLPEIMDVMGPEDVLMICADHGNDPTAPGTDHTREYIPLIVYGKEC
;
A
#
# COMPACT_ATOMS: atom_id res chain seq x y z
N PRO A 1 2.98 37.11 2.06
CA PRO A 1 4.23 36.59 2.63
C PRO A 1 5.09 36.03 1.52
N GLU A 2 6.41 36.16 1.62
CA GLU A 2 7.33 35.51 0.70
C GLU A 2 7.38 34.01 0.98
N PRO A 3 7.45 33.15 -0.07
CA PRO A 3 7.62 31.73 0.12
C PRO A 3 8.91 31.41 0.88
N LYS A 4 8.87 30.47 1.80
CA LYS A 4 10.04 29.99 2.56
C LYS A 4 10.78 28.85 1.85
N GLY A 5 10.27 28.34 0.75
CA GLY A 5 10.81 27.22 -0.01
C GLY A 5 10.44 27.31 -1.49
N CYS A 6 10.86 26.33 -2.25
CA CYS A 6 10.52 26.18 -3.66
C CYS A 6 9.24 25.38 -3.81
N PHE A 7 8.47 25.66 -4.85
CA PHE A 7 7.28 24.87 -5.16
C PHE A 7 7.14 24.66 -6.68
N GLY A 8 6.47 23.60 -7.04
CA GLY A 8 6.24 23.26 -8.43
C GLY A 8 5.15 22.22 -8.57
N ARG A 9 5.06 21.64 -9.75
CA ARG A 9 4.17 20.53 -10.06
C ARG A 9 4.94 19.47 -10.85
N LEU A 10 4.63 18.21 -10.61
CA LEU A 10 5.23 17.08 -11.29
C LEU A 10 4.18 16.38 -12.14
N ALA A 11 4.62 15.83 -13.28
CA ALA A 11 3.82 14.94 -14.10
C ALA A 11 4.30 13.50 -13.85
N GLU A 12 3.39 12.60 -13.53
CA GLU A 12 3.71 11.18 -13.44
C GLU A 12 4.14 10.63 -14.80
N LEU A 13 5.25 9.90 -14.83
CA LEU A 13 5.82 9.26 -16.02
C LEU A 13 5.42 7.79 -16.15
N SER A 14 5.15 7.12 -15.04
CA SER A 14 4.71 5.74 -15.00
C SER A 14 3.29 5.59 -15.58
N VAL A 15 3.00 4.45 -16.17
CA VAL A 15 1.68 4.18 -16.77
C VAL A 15 0.62 3.93 -15.69
N GLY A 16 0.99 3.27 -14.59
CA GLY A 16 0.13 3.06 -13.43
C GLY A 16 -0.13 4.37 -12.68
N LYS A 17 -1.26 4.41 -11.98
CA LYS A 17 -1.66 5.52 -11.09
C LYS A 17 -2.04 5.01 -9.70
N ASP A 18 -1.42 3.92 -9.30
CA ASP A 18 -1.60 3.28 -8.00
C ASP A 18 -0.47 3.67 -7.04
N THR A 19 -0.74 3.53 -5.75
CA THR A 19 0.18 3.88 -4.67
C THR A 19 1.57 3.24 -4.84
N THR A 20 1.63 1.97 -5.25
CA THR A 20 2.91 1.26 -5.43
C THR A 20 3.72 1.90 -6.56
N THR A 21 3.09 2.10 -7.72
CA THR A 21 3.71 2.72 -8.89
C THR A 21 4.23 4.13 -8.59
N GLY A 22 3.41 4.96 -7.93
CA GLY A 22 3.77 6.34 -7.62
C GLY A 22 4.95 6.43 -6.64
N HIS A 23 4.94 5.65 -5.57
CA HIS A 23 6.06 5.61 -4.62
C HIS A 23 7.35 5.08 -5.25
N TRP A 24 7.25 4.07 -6.13
CA TRP A 24 8.42 3.58 -6.86
C TRP A 24 8.98 4.65 -7.78
N GLU A 25 8.12 5.44 -8.43
CA GLU A 25 8.56 6.54 -9.29
C GLU A 25 9.24 7.65 -8.48
N ILE A 26 8.72 8.03 -7.31
CA ILE A 26 9.40 8.95 -6.38
C ILE A 26 10.78 8.41 -6.02
N ALA A 27 10.92 7.11 -5.86
CA ALA A 27 12.19 6.45 -5.56
C ALA A 27 13.08 6.20 -6.80
N GLY A 28 12.70 6.71 -7.98
CA GLY A 28 13.48 6.65 -9.22
C GLY A 28 13.20 5.44 -10.12
N LEU A 29 12.18 4.64 -9.82
CA LEU A 29 11.81 3.47 -10.61
C LEU A 29 10.53 3.71 -11.41
N LYS A 30 10.67 4.07 -12.69
CA LYS A 30 9.55 4.23 -13.61
C LYS A 30 8.93 2.88 -13.95
N THR A 31 7.62 2.75 -13.81
CA THR A 31 6.85 1.55 -14.18
C THR A 31 6.22 1.73 -15.56
N GLU A 32 6.74 1.02 -16.56
CA GLU A 32 6.25 1.10 -17.95
C GLU A 32 5.03 0.22 -18.21
N ILE A 33 4.85 -0.85 -17.44
CA ILE A 33 3.74 -1.79 -17.55
C ILE A 33 2.94 -1.72 -16.24
N PRO A 34 1.67 -1.29 -16.28
CA PRO A 34 0.85 -1.22 -15.09
C PRO A 34 0.57 -2.64 -14.56
N PHE A 35 0.32 -2.76 -13.27
CA PHE A 35 -0.15 -4.02 -12.70
C PHE A 35 -1.48 -4.42 -13.34
N LYS A 36 -1.57 -5.70 -13.73
CA LYS A 36 -2.78 -6.24 -14.34
C LYS A 36 -3.92 -6.31 -13.33
N THR A 37 -5.11 -5.91 -13.75
CA THR A 37 -6.36 -6.18 -13.04
C THR A 37 -7.04 -7.40 -13.63
N TYR A 38 -7.87 -8.07 -12.84
CA TYR A 38 -8.49 -9.33 -13.20
C TYR A 38 -10.03 -9.26 -13.04
N PRO A 39 -10.72 -8.46 -13.88
CA PRO A 39 -12.16 -8.20 -13.73
C PRO A 39 -13.05 -9.43 -13.94
N ASN A 40 -12.51 -10.49 -14.52
CA ASN A 40 -13.21 -11.77 -14.73
C ASN A 40 -12.59 -12.93 -13.94
N GLY A 41 -11.79 -12.62 -12.90
CA GLY A 41 -10.99 -13.61 -12.19
C GLY A 41 -9.63 -13.89 -12.86
N PHE A 42 -8.78 -14.62 -12.19
CA PHE A 42 -7.45 -14.98 -12.67
C PHE A 42 -7.53 -16.07 -13.75
N PRO A 43 -6.55 -16.12 -14.69
CA PRO A 43 -6.50 -17.13 -15.74
C PRO A 43 -6.49 -18.54 -15.18
N LYS A 44 -7.10 -19.46 -15.93
CA LYS A 44 -7.21 -20.87 -15.54
C LYS A 44 -5.81 -21.50 -15.32
N GLU A 45 -4.86 -21.17 -16.18
CA GLU A 45 -3.48 -21.67 -16.12
C GLU A 45 -2.78 -21.25 -14.82
N PHE A 46 -3.02 -20.02 -14.38
CA PHE A 46 -2.52 -19.55 -13.07
C PHE A 46 -3.18 -20.31 -11.92
N MET A 47 -4.51 -20.44 -11.94
CA MET A 47 -5.25 -21.15 -10.89
C MET A 47 -4.81 -22.60 -10.77
N GLU A 48 -4.66 -23.32 -11.89
CA GLU A 48 -4.17 -24.70 -11.91
C GLU A 48 -2.74 -24.83 -11.35
N ALA A 49 -1.85 -23.90 -11.69
CA ALA A 49 -0.50 -23.87 -11.13
C ALA A 49 -0.51 -23.59 -9.63
N PHE A 50 -1.31 -22.62 -9.19
CA PHE A 50 -1.44 -22.26 -7.79
C PHE A 50 -2.02 -23.41 -6.94
N GLU A 51 -3.14 -24.01 -7.38
CA GLU A 51 -3.79 -25.14 -6.70
C GLU A 51 -2.86 -26.35 -6.58
N LYS A 52 -2.06 -26.59 -7.61
CA LYS A 52 -1.05 -27.66 -7.58
C LYS A 52 0.03 -27.41 -6.52
N GLU A 53 0.52 -26.17 -6.41
CA GLU A 53 1.56 -25.80 -5.43
C GLU A 53 1.05 -25.84 -4.00
N ILE A 54 -0.19 -25.40 -3.74
CA ILE A 54 -0.77 -25.43 -2.39
C ILE A 54 -1.36 -26.79 -2.02
N GLY A 55 -1.55 -27.69 -3.00
CA GLY A 55 -2.02 -29.06 -2.83
C GLY A 55 -3.53 -29.20 -2.60
N VAL A 56 -4.32 -28.17 -2.85
CA VAL A 56 -5.78 -28.15 -2.69
C VAL A 56 -6.41 -27.22 -3.72
N GLY A 57 -7.63 -27.54 -4.20
CA GLY A 57 -8.39 -26.66 -5.09
C GLY A 57 -8.91 -25.42 -4.35
N CYS A 58 -9.30 -24.39 -5.10
CA CYS A 58 -9.82 -23.14 -4.58
C CYS A 58 -11.33 -22.98 -4.87
N LEU A 59 -12.00 -22.12 -4.10
CA LEU A 59 -13.36 -21.65 -4.35
C LEU A 59 -13.33 -20.21 -4.87
N GLY A 60 -14.33 -19.82 -5.67
CA GLY A 60 -14.49 -18.45 -6.13
C GLY A 60 -13.72 -18.14 -7.42
N ASN A 61 -12.74 -17.25 -7.36
CA ASN A 61 -11.97 -16.68 -8.48
C ASN A 61 -12.78 -15.71 -9.35
N TYR A 62 -13.49 -14.78 -8.70
CA TYR A 62 -14.23 -13.69 -9.34
C TYR A 62 -14.19 -12.42 -8.48
N PRO A 63 -14.54 -11.23 -9.06
CA PRO A 63 -14.63 -10.00 -8.31
C PRO A 63 -15.76 -10.07 -7.28
N ALA A 64 -15.46 -9.77 -6.02
CA ALA A 64 -16.45 -9.79 -4.95
C ALA A 64 -16.10 -8.86 -3.79
N SER A 65 -17.14 -8.46 -3.04
CA SER A 65 -16.98 -7.93 -1.69
C SER A 65 -16.52 -9.06 -0.77
N GLY A 66 -15.43 -8.83 -0.03
CA GLY A 66 -14.91 -9.90 0.81
C GLY A 66 -15.77 -10.22 2.03
N THR A 67 -16.72 -9.37 2.44
CA THR A 67 -17.72 -9.71 3.47
C THR A 67 -18.85 -10.58 2.89
N GLU A 68 -19.22 -10.33 1.63
CA GLU A 68 -20.25 -11.11 0.94
C GLU A 68 -19.74 -12.51 0.55
N ILE A 69 -18.52 -12.58 -0.01
CA ILE A 69 -18.00 -13.85 -0.51
C ILE A 69 -17.71 -14.85 0.61
N ILE A 70 -17.32 -14.41 1.82
CA ILE A 70 -17.16 -15.32 2.95
C ILE A 70 -18.48 -15.85 3.47
N GLU A 71 -19.59 -15.13 3.33
CA GLU A 71 -20.92 -15.64 3.63
C GLU A 71 -21.40 -16.60 2.55
N GLU A 72 -21.15 -16.31 1.29
CA GLU A 72 -21.55 -17.15 0.14
C GLU A 72 -20.80 -18.48 0.12
N LEU A 73 -19.47 -18.45 0.14
CA LEU A 73 -18.60 -19.62 -0.03
C LEU A 73 -18.07 -20.23 1.27
N GLY A 74 -18.28 -19.55 2.40
CA GLY A 74 -17.83 -20.01 3.70
C GLY A 74 -18.30 -21.41 4.08
N PRO A 75 -19.59 -21.76 3.89
CA PRO A 75 -20.06 -23.13 4.18
C PRO A 75 -19.32 -24.21 3.39
N GLU A 76 -19.02 -23.97 2.11
CA GLU A 76 -18.27 -24.92 1.27
C GLU A 76 -16.80 -24.96 1.67
N HIS A 77 -16.17 -23.80 1.97
CA HIS A 77 -14.82 -23.74 2.50
C HIS A 77 -14.68 -24.57 3.80
N GLU A 78 -15.60 -24.38 4.73
CA GLU A 78 -15.60 -25.06 6.03
C GLU A 78 -15.80 -26.58 5.91
N ALA A 79 -16.56 -27.02 4.89
CA ALA A 79 -16.78 -28.43 4.62
C ALA A 79 -15.64 -29.09 3.84
N THR A 80 -14.92 -28.34 2.98
CA THR A 80 -13.95 -28.93 2.04
C THR A 80 -12.49 -28.58 2.34
N GLY A 81 -12.23 -27.57 3.14
CA GLY A 81 -10.89 -27.03 3.40
C GLY A 81 -10.28 -26.24 2.23
N LYS A 82 -11.04 -25.98 1.15
CA LYS A 82 -10.57 -25.19 0.01
C LYS A 82 -10.56 -23.70 0.33
N PRO A 83 -9.46 -22.96 0.17
CA PRO A 83 -9.43 -21.53 0.40
C PRO A 83 -10.33 -20.79 -0.61
N ILE A 84 -10.88 -19.64 -0.18
CA ILE A 84 -11.72 -18.77 -1.02
C ILE A 84 -10.83 -17.74 -1.69
N VAL A 85 -10.81 -17.73 -3.02
CA VAL A 85 -10.05 -16.77 -3.84
C VAL A 85 -10.99 -15.76 -4.48
N TYR A 86 -10.63 -14.49 -4.45
CA TYR A 86 -11.41 -13.44 -5.11
C TYR A 86 -10.53 -12.22 -5.46
N THR A 87 -11.03 -11.37 -6.32
CA THR A 87 -10.39 -10.12 -6.74
C THR A 87 -11.30 -8.92 -6.51
N SER A 88 -10.87 -7.75 -6.92
CA SER A 88 -11.64 -6.50 -6.92
C SER A 88 -11.27 -5.66 -8.14
N ALA A 89 -11.65 -4.37 -8.14
CA ALA A 89 -11.23 -3.44 -9.18
C ALA A 89 -9.72 -3.18 -9.19
N ASP A 90 -9.06 -3.35 -8.03
CA ASP A 90 -7.62 -3.22 -7.90
C ASP A 90 -6.87 -4.45 -8.43
N SER A 91 -5.54 -4.30 -8.59
CA SER A 91 -4.63 -5.41 -8.92
C SER A 91 -4.32 -6.26 -7.67
N VAL A 92 -5.29 -7.07 -7.25
CA VAL A 92 -5.20 -7.85 -6.01
C VAL A 92 -5.65 -9.29 -6.19
N PHE A 93 -4.93 -10.23 -5.55
CA PHE A 93 -5.31 -11.62 -5.36
C PHE A 93 -5.60 -11.83 -3.88
N GLN A 94 -6.86 -12.01 -3.51
CA GLN A 94 -7.28 -12.11 -2.11
C GLN A 94 -7.63 -13.54 -1.76
N ILE A 95 -7.17 -14.02 -0.62
CA ILE A 95 -7.39 -15.38 -0.13
C ILE A 95 -8.04 -15.32 1.24
N ALA A 96 -9.31 -15.70 1.32
CA ALA A 96 -10.03 -15.78 2.59
C ALA A 96 -10.10 -17.23 3.09
N ALA A 97 -9.97 -17.39 4.40
CA ALA A 97 -10.11 -18.67 5.07
C ALA A 97 -10.58 -18.50 6.52
N ASN A 98 -11.39 -19.45 6.99
CA ASN A 98 -11.69 -19.60 8.40
C ASN A 98 -10.45 -20.16 9.12
N THR A 99 -9.99 -19.47 10.15
CA THR A 99 -8.77 -19.86 10.88
C THR A 99 -8.90 -21.17 11.64
N ALA A 100 -10.14 -21.64 11.90
CA ALA A 100 -10.40 -22.96 12.46
C ALA A 100 -10.26 -24.10 11.42
N VAL A 101 -10.28 -23.79 10.12
CA VAL A 101 -10.16 -24.76 9.01
C VAL A 101 -8.77 -24.71 8.40
N ILE A 102 -8.29 -23.53 8.05
CA ILE A 102 -6.93 -23.29 7.61
C ILE A 102 -6.26 -22.38 8.65
N PRO A 103 -5.37 -22.93 9.49
CA PRO A 103 -4.65 -22.13 10.48
C PRO A 103 -3.93 -20.93 9.87
N LEU A 104 -3.75 -19.88 10.67
CA LEU A 104 -3.24 -18.59 10.20
C LEU A 104 -1.88 -18.71 9.50
N GLU A 105 -0.96 -19.49 10.06
CA GLU A 105 0.36 -19.76 9.48
C GLU A 105 0.24 -20.41 8.09
N ARG A 106 -0.68 -21.37 7.96
CA ARG A 106 -0.92 -22.04 6.68
C ARG A 106 -1.54 -21.10 5.65
N LEU A 107 -2.43 -20.22 6.06
CA LEU A 107 -2.98 -19.18 5.16
C LEU A 107 -1.86 -18.25 4.66
N TYR A 108 -0.93 -17.87 5.52
CA TYR A 108 0.22 -17.06 5.13
C TYR A 108 1.14 -17.77 4.14
N GLU A 109 1.45 -19.05 4.36
CA GLU A 109 2.22 -19.86 3.40
C GLU A 109 1.54 -19.95 2.02
N ILE A 110 0.22 -20.10 2.00
CA ILE A 110 -0.58 -20.11 0.77
C ILE A 110 -0.46 -18.76 0.05
N CYS A 111 -0.54 -17.64 0.79
CA CYS A 111 -0.37 -16.29 0.23
C CYS A 111 1.05 -16.06 -0.30
N GLU A 112 2.08 -16.54 0.39
CA GLU A 112 3.47 -16.45 -0.08
C GLU A 112 3.69 -17.26 -1.36
N THR A 113 3.05 -18.43 -1.46
CA THR A 113 3.08 -19.25 -2.69
C THR A 113 2.42 -18.50 -3.85
N ALA A 114 1.24 -17.91 -3.63
CA ALA A 114 0.59 -17.07 -4.63
C ALA A 114 1.49 -15.88 -5.03
N ARG A 115 2.13 -15.20 -4.07
CA ARG A 115 3.03 -14.05 -4.37
C ARG A 115 4.19 -14.45 -5.27
N LYS A 116 4.78 -15.63 -5.07
CA LYS A 116 5.88 -16.14 -5.90
C LYS A 116 5.45 -16.43 -7.34
N LEU A 117 4.22 -16.88 -7.55
CA LEU A 117 3.68 -17.21 -8.87
C LEU A 117 3.17 -15.97 -9.64
N LEU A 118 2.70 -14.94 -8.93
CA LEU A 118 2.07 -13.75 -9.54
C LEU A 118 3.12 -12.74 -10.05
N VAL A 119 3.94 -13.18 -10.99
CA VAL A 119 5.00 -12.42 -11.67
C VAL A 119 4.88 -12.56 -13.18
N GLY A 120 5.58 -11.76 -13.96
CA GLY A 120 5.56 -11.81 -15.41
C GLY A 120 4.15 -11.64 -15.99
N ASP A 121 3.70 -12.60 -16.79
CA ASP A 121 2.38 -12.55 -17.43
C ASP A 121 1.20 -12.60 -16.47
N TRP A 122 1.40 -13.07 -15.25
CA TRP A 122 0.41 -13.12 -14.18
C TRP A 122 0.61 -12.02 -13.13
N ALA A 123 1.48 -11.05 -13.39
CA ALA A 123 1.84 -10.02 -12.42
C ALA A 123 0.59 -9.37 -11.79
N CYS A 124 0.59 -9.30 -10.47
CA CYS A 124 -0.46 -8.73 -9.64
C CYS A 124 0.18 -7.87 -8.55
N GLY A 125 -0.38 -6.71 -8.28
CA GLY A 125 0.19 -5.74 -7.35
C GLY A 125 0.29 -6.24 -5.91
N ARG A 126 -0.74 -6.94 -5.41
CA ARG A 126 -0.78 -7.46 -4.03
C ARG A 126 -1.46 -8.82 -3.94
N VAL A 127 -0.95 -9.66 -3.03
CA VAL A 127 -1.68 -10.81 -2.49
C VAL A 127 -2.11 -10.46 -1.07
N ILE A 128 -3.34 -10.77 -0.70
CA ILE A 128 -3.89 -10.39 0.61
C ILE A 128 -4.45 -11.61 1.32
N ALA A 129 -3.91 -11.91 2.49
CA ALA A 129 -4.52 -12.84 3.43
C ALA A 129 -5.72 -12.18 4.12
N ARG A 130 -6.87 -12.85 4.08
CA ARG A 130 -8.14 -12.41 4.65
C ARG A 130 -8.70 -13.45 5.63
N PRO A 131 -8.05 -13.65 6.78
CA PRO A 131 -8.55 -14.58 7.78
C PRO A 131 -9.89 -14.12 8.34
N TYR A 132 -10.76 -15.09 8.65
CA TYR A 132 -12.02 -14.85 9.34
C TYR A 132 -12.31 -15.93 10.37
N ILE A 133 -13.24 -15.65 11.26
CA ILE A 133 -13.78 -16.57 12.26
C ILE A 133 -15.31 -16.63 12.14
N ILE A 134 -15.92 -17.64 12.75
CA ILE A 134 -17.34 -17.62 13.05
C ILE A 134 -17.48 -17.09 14.48
N ASN A 135 -18.16 -15.96 14.65
CA ASN A 135 -18.37 -15.34 15.95
C ASN A 135 -19.46 -16.08 16.76
N GLU A 136 -19.69 -15.64 17.99
CA GLU A 136 -20.67 -16.24 18.92
C GLU A 136 -22.11 -16.21 18.38
N GLU A 137 -22.41 -15.29 17.45
CA GLU A 137 -23.72 -15.20 16.78
C GLU A 137 -23.83 -16.12 15.55
N GLY A 138 -22.77 -16.87 15.21
CA GLY A 138 -22.70 -17.74 14.04
C GLY A 138 -22.43 -17.00 12.72
N LYS A 139 -22.04 -15.74 12.77
CA LYS A 139 -21.69 -14.94 11.60
C LYS A 139 -20.20 -15.02 11.30
N ARG A 140 -19.84 -14.95 10.01
CA ARG A 140 -18.46 -14.89 9.56
C ARG A 140 -17.93 -13.48 9.67
N GLU A 141 -16.88 -13.31 10.47
CA GLU A 141 -16.28 -12.02 10.78
C GLU A 141 -14.78 -12.05 10.49
N ARG A 142 -14.31 -11.04 9.73
CA ARG A 142 -12.88 -10.88 9.44
C ARG A 142 -12.12 -10.52 10.70
N THR A 143 -10.96 -11.14 10.87
CA THR A 143 -10.05 -10.83 11.98
C THR A 143 -9.11 -9.67 11.61
N SER A 144 -8.39 -9.15 12.59
CA SER A 144 -7.33 -8.15 12.41
C SER A 144 -6.04 -8.73 11.79
N ASP A 145 -5.93 -10.06 11.68
CA ASP A 145 -4.73 -10.76 11.19
C ASP A 145 -4.59 -10.72 9.66
N ARG A 146 -5.17 -9.71 9.03
CA ARG A 146 -4.94 -9.41 7.61
C ARG A 146 -3.45 -9.18 7.38
N ARG A 147 -2.93 -9.78 6.29
CA ARG A 147 -1.56 -9.55 5.85
C ARG A 147 -1.51 -9.33 4.33
N ASP A 148 -0.83 -8.26 3.93
CA ASP A 148 -0.64 -7.92 2.53
C ASP A 148 0.78 -8.31 2.10
N TYR A 149 0.88 -8.96 0.94
CA TYR A 149 2.14 -9.37 0.31
C TYR A 149 2.29 -8.57 -0.98
N SER A 150 3.01 -7.47 -0.88
CA SER A 150 3.27 -6.58 -2.01
C SER A 150 4.30 -7.17 -2.95
N VAL A 151 4.28 -6.74 -4.20
CA VAL A 151 5.35 -7.03 -5.13
C VAL A 151 6.61 -6.25 -4.72
N THR A 152 7.76 -6.89 -4.78
CA THR A 152 9.04 -6.22 -4.50
C THR A 152 9.46 -5.38 -5.72
N PRO A 153 10.01 -4.17 -5.54
CA PRO A 153 10.58 -3.40 -6.65
C PRO A 153 11.53 -4.25 -7.50
N PRO A 154 11.30 -4.33 -8.84
CA PRO A 154 12.07 -5.22 -9.71
C PRO A 154 13.52 -4.76 -9.97
N ALA A 155 13.84 -3.53 -9.61
CA ALA A 155 15.18 -2.95 -9.71
C ALA A 155 15.53 -2.19 -8.44
N ASP A 156 16.79 -1.77 -8.31
CA ASP A 156 17.23 -0.95 -7.21
C ASP A 156 16.68 0.47 -7.35
N THR A 157 16.35 1.06 -6.21
CA THR A 157 15.80 2.39 -6.06
C THR A 157 16.80 3.28 -5.31
N ILE A 158 16.45 4.56 -5.13
CA ILE A 158 17.25 5.44 -4.27
C ILE A 158 17.37 4.92 -2.83
N LEU A 159 16.35 4.15 -2.35
CA LEU A 159 16.40 3.54 -1.03
C LEU A 159 17.56 2.53 -0.93
N ASP A 160 17.72 1.70 -1.96
CA ASP A 160 18.83 0.74 -2.04
C ASP A 160 20.18 1.47 -2.12
N ALA A 161 20.26 2.54 -2.90
CA ALA A 161 21.48 3.33 -3.05
C ALA A 161 21.92 3.97 -1.73
N ILE A 162 20.99 4.58 -0.99
CA ILE A 162 21.24 5.20 0.32
C ILE A 162 21.67 4.12 1.34
N LYS A 163 20.96 3.01 1.41
CA LYS A 163 21.31 1.88 2.28
C LYS A 163 22.68 1.31 1.97
N ASN A 164 23.00 1.12 0.69
CA ASN A 164 24.31 0.61 0.25
C ASN A 164 25.45 1.58 0.52
N ALA A 165 25.15 2.89 0.62
CA ALA A 165 26.10 3.89 1.08
C ALA A 165 26.29 3.91 2.63
N GLY A 166 25.66 2.98 3.35
CA GLY A 166 25.75 2.87 4.81
C GLY A 166 24.92 3.90 5.57
N LYS A 167 23.95 4.56 4.90
CA LYS A 167 23.05 5.54 5.49
C LYS A 167 21.72 4.90 5.89
N MET A 168 21.05 5.47 6.90
CA MET A 168 19.74 5.01 7.35
C MET A 168 18.67 5.27 6.28
N VAL A 169 17.76 4.31 6.11
CA VAL A 169 16.50 4.48 5.36
C VAL A 169 15.37 4.04 6.29
N TYR A 170 14.58 5.00 6.72
CA TYR A 170 13.49 4.82 7.69
C TYR A 170 12.14 5.10 7.03
N GLY A 171 11.25 4.12 7.04
CA GLY A 171 9.90 4.22 6.49
C GLY A 171 8.85 4.54 7.56
N VAL A 172 7.93 5.47 7.26
CA VAL A 172 6.80 5.82 8.12
C VAL A 172 5.49 5.59 7.35
N GLY A 173 4.52 4.97 7.98
CA GLY A 173 3.24 4.61 7.37
C GLY A 173 3.33 3.32 6.56
N LYS A 174 2.85 3.33 5.32
CA LYS A 174 2.84 2.14 4.44
C LYS A 174 4.15 1.90 3.66
N ILE A 175 5.19 2.68 3.87
CA ILE A 175 6.42 2.61 3.07
C ILE A 175 7.04 1.21 3.11
N GLY A 176 7.10 0.58 4.28
CA GLY A 176 7.58 -0.79 4.42
C GLY A 176 6.83 -1.79 3.55
N ASP A 177 5.51 -1.67 3.51
CA ASP A 177 4.65 -2.55 2.70
C ASP A 177 4.79 -2.27 1.21
N ILE A 178 4.84 -0.98 0.79
CA ILE A 178 4.94 -0.55 -0.59
C ILE A 178 6.24 -1.04 -1.25
N PHE A 179 7.34 -1.02 -0.52
CA PHE A 179 8.65 -1.48 -0.99
C PHE A 179 8.96 -2.94 -0.60
N ASN A 180 8.03 -3.62 0.11
CA ASN A 180 8.28 -4.96 0.69
C ASN A 180 9.60 -5.02 1.46
N MET A 181 9.88 -3.98 2.24
CA MET A 181 11.12 -3.73 3.01
C MET A 181 12.40 -3.63 2.16
N LYS A 182 12.33 -3.71 0.81
CA LYS A 182 13.52 -3.57 -0.03
C LYS A 182 14.07 -2.13 0.07
N GLY A 183 15.36 -2.03 0.35
CA GLY A 183 16.06 -0.75 0.51
C GLY A 183 15.83 -0.08 1.87
N LEU A 184 14.88 -0.53 2.70
CA LEU A 184 14.67 -0.01 4.05
C LEU A 184 15.54 -0.73 5.10
N MET A 185 15.85 -0.04 6.18
CA MET A 185 16.45 -0.62 7.38
C MET A 185 15.41 -0.78 8.49
N GLU A 186 14.52 0.20 8.63
CA GLU A 186 13.42 0.19 9.60
C GLU A 186 12.15 0.76 8.96
N SER A 187 10.99 0.35 9.48
CA SER A 187 9.70 0.90 9.11
C SER A 187 8.72 0.82 10.27
N VAL A 188 7.88 1.85 10.42
CA VAL A 188 6.84 1.93 11.44
C VAL A 188 5.48 2.20 10.79
N HIS A 189 4.47 1.42 11.18
CA HIS A 189 3.09 1.68 10.77
C HIS A 189 2.48 2.85 11.53
N THR A 190 1.47 3.47 10.94
CA THR A 190 0.74 4.61 11.51
C THR A 190 -0.76 4.34 11.51
N THR A 191 -1.47 4.95 12.44
CA THR A 191 -2.94 4.85 12.57
C THR A 191 -3.68 5.86 11.72
N ASP A 192 -3.09 7.04 11.51
CA ASP A 192 -3.63 8.16 10.74
C ASP A 192 -2.52 9.14 10.32
N ASN A 193 -2.90 10.26 9.67
CA ASN A 193 -1.94 11.27 9.22
C ASN A 193 -1.20 11.94 10.38
N MET A 194 -1.86 12.20 11.51
CA MET A 194 -1.24 12.91 12.63
C MET A 194 -0.23 12.04 13.37
N ASP A 195 -0.54 10.76 13.55
CA ASP A 195 0.45 9.77 14.00
C ASP A 195 1.64 9.66 13.03
N GLY A 196 1.37 9.79 11.71
CA GLY A 196 2.41 9.86 10.68
C GLY A 196 3.34 11.08 10.86
N VAL A 197 2.80 12.22 11.21
CA VAL A 197 3.60 13.42 11.56
C VAL A 197 4.43 13.18 12.81
N ASP A 198 3.83 12.63 13.87
CA ASP A 198 4.53 12.32 15.12
C ASP A 198 5.70 11.35 14.88
N LYS A 199 5.47 10.27 14.14
CA LYS A 199 6.52 9.29 13.80
C LYS A 199 7.62 9.88 12.91
N THR A 200 7.28 10.82 12.04
CA THR A 200 8.27 11.55 11.22
C THR A 200 9.16 12.42 12.11
N ILE A 201 8.58 13.15 13.06
CA ILE A 201 9.32 13.97 14.02
C ILE A 201 10.22 13.08 14.91
N GLU A 202 9.68 11.94 15.39
CA GLU A 202 10.46 10.96 16.15
C GLU A 202 11.68 10.47 15.34
N ALA A 203 11.49 10.12 14.07
CA ALA A 203 12.55 9.63 13.19
C ALA A 203 13.64 10.69 12.94
N ILE A 204 13.26 11.96 12.69
CA ILE A 204 14.22 13.06 12.53
C ILE A 204 15.03 13.25 13.82
N ASN A 205 14.39 13.20 14.99
CA ASN A 205 15.04 13.34 16.29
C ASN A 205 15.98 12.18 16.67
N MET A 206 15.95 11.05 15.95
CA MET A 206 16.97 9.99 16.11
C MET A 206 18.36 10.45 15.66
N GLY A 207 18.46 11.51 14.86
CA GLY A 207 19.73 12.19 14.52
C GLY A 207 20.65 11.38 13.63
N PHE A 208 20.14 10.46 12.81
CA PHE A 208 20.93 9.72 11.82
C PHE A 208 21.08 10.50 10.51
N GLU A 209 22.14 10.22 9.80
CA GLU A 209 22.29 10.63 8.41
C GLU A 209 21.61 9.62 7.49
N GLY A 210 20.67 10.08 6.65
CA GLY A 210 19.92 9.18 5.78
C GLY A 210 18.65 9.77 5.21
N PHE A 211 17.62 8.94 5.09
CA PHE A 211 16.36 9.28 4.47
C PHE A 211 15.18 8.81 5.32
N VAL A 212 14.29 9.72 5.67
CA VAL A 212 12.97 9.43 6.26
C VAL A 212 11.94 9.55 5.14
N PHE A 213 11.26 8.46 4.85
CA PHE A 213 10.21 8.44 3.84
C PHE A 213 8.86 8.21 4.51
N THR A 214 7.98 9.19 4.45
CA THR A 214 6.66 9.15 5.12
C THR A 214 5.54 9.10 4.10
N ASN A 215 4.58 8.20 4.33
CA ASN A 215 3.31 8.14 3.60
C ASN A 215 2.15 8.51 4.54
N LEU A 216 1.48 9.63 4.25
CA LEU A 216 0.27 10.09 4.96
C LEU A 216 -0.96 9.57 4.22
N VAL A 217 -1.55 8.49 4.72
CA VAL A 217 -2.49 7.63 3.97
C VAL A 217 -3.92 8.19 3.91
N ASP A 218 -4.31 9.05 4.86
CA ASP A 218 -5.71 9.47 5.02
C ASP A 218 -6.24 10.30 3.85
N PHE A 219 -5.37 11.08 3.19
CA PHE A 219 -5.73 11.85 2.01
C PHE A 219 -6.35 10.97 0.94
N ASP A 220 -5.75 9.82 0.69
CA ASP A 220 -6.24 8.83 -0.25
C ASP A 220 -7.40 8.00 0.32
N SER A 221 -7.18 7.30 1.43
CA SER A 221 -8.06 6.25 1.93
C SER A 221 -9.34 6.77 2.58
N LYS A 222 -9.27 7.89 3.32
CA LYS A 222 -10.41 8.45 4.04
C LYS A 222 -11.18 9.49 3.22
N TYR A 223 -10.50 10.24 2.36
CA TYR A 223 -11.10 11.39 1.69
C TYR A 223 -11.12 11.27 0.16
N GLY A 224 -10.02 10.88 -0.48
CA GLY A 224 -9.89 10.77 -1.92
C GLY A 224 -10.85 9.74 -2.51
N HIS A 225 -10.72 8.48 -2.15
CA HIS A 225 -11.61 7.40 -2.61
C HIS A 225 -13.06 7.56 -2.18
N ARG A 226 -13.34 8.28 -1.11
CA ARG A 226 -14.70 8.52 -0.60
C ARG A 226 -15.34 9.77 -1.16
N ARG A 227 -14.61 10.50 -2.01
CA ARG A 227 -15.07 11.74 -2.64
C ARG A 227 -15.58 12.75 -1.62
N ASP A 228 -14.80 12.95 -0.55
CA ASP A 228 -15.04 13.92 0.50
C ASP A 228 -14.10 15.14 0.36
N PRO A 229 -14.42 16.13 -0.47
CA PRO A 229 -13.57 17.30 -0.66
C PRO A 229 -13.46 18.20 0.59
N ILE A 230 -14.48 18.17 1.46
CA ILE A 230 -14.46 18.96 2.70
C ILE A 230 -13.50 18.31 3.69
N GLY A 231 -13.58 16.99 3.89
CA GLY A 231 -12.65 16.25 4.73
C GLY A 231 -11.21 16.33 4.20
N TYR A 232 -11.04 16.26 2.88
CA TYR A 232 -9.72 16.40 2.24
C TYR A 232 -9.10 17.78 2.54
N GLY A 233 -9.89 18.87 2.38
CA GLY A 233 -9.44 20.21 2.70
C GLY A 233 -9.05 20.38 4.18
N LYS A 234 -9.86 19.84 5.09
CA LYS A 234 -9.53 19.84 6.53
C LYS A 234 -8.25 19.08 6.85
N ALA A 235 -8.04 17.93 6.22
CA ALA A 235 -6.79 17.15 6.41
C ALA A 235 -5.54 17.92 5.93
N ILE A 236 -5.67 18.75 4.87
CA ILE A 236 -4.60 19.65 4.44
C ILE A 236 -4.34 20.72 5.52
N GLU A 237 -5.40 21.35 6.05
CA GLU A 237 -5.30 22.37 7.12
C GLU A 237 -4.68 21.79 8.40
N GLU A 238 -5.04 20.57 8.77
CA GLU A 238 -4.46 19.83 9.91
C GLU A 238 -2.97 19.57 9.72
N PHE A 239 -2.57 19.11 8.53
CA PHE A 239 -1.17 18.91 8.20
C PHE A 239 -0.39 20.24 8.18
N ASP A 240 -0.94 21.28 7.55
CA ASP A 240 -0.32 22.61 7.51
C ASP A 240 -0.06 23.18 8.91
N ALA A 241 -1.00 22.98 9.84
CA ALA A 241 -0.86 23.39 11.24
C ALA A 241 0.28 22.67 11.97
N ARG A 242 0.58 21.41 11.60
CA ARG A 242 1.65 20.58 12.17
C ARG A 242 3.00 20.73 11.45
N LEU A 243 3.01 21.26 10.21
CA LEU A 243 4.21 21.41 9.39
C LEU A 243 5.34 22.20 10.10
N PRO A 244 5.09 23.28 10.84
CA PRO A 244 6.13 23.98 11.63
C PRO A 244 6.87 23.06 12.62
N GLU A 245 6.21 22.06 13.21
CA GLU A 245 6.85 21.14 14.15
C GLU A 245 7.90 20.26 13.47
N ILE A 246 7.64 19.82 12.22
CA ILE A 246 8.62 19.11 11.40
C ILE A 246 9.79 20.05 11.07
N MET A 247 9.48 21.28 10.63
CA MET A 247 10.51 22.27 10.26
C MET A 247 11.40 22.65 11.44
N ASP A 248 10.87 22.68 12.65
CA ASP A 248 11.62 23.07 13.86
C ASP A 248 12.67 22.03 14.26
N VAL A 249 12.38 20.74 14.06
CA VAL A 249 13.32 19.63 14.38
C VAL A 249 14.36 19.37 13.29
N MET A 250 14.20 19.95 12.11
CA MET A 250 15.17 19.80 11.01
C MET A 250 16.51 20.49 11.34
N GLY A 251 17.61 19.82 11.00
CA GLY A 251 18.95 20.39 11.00
C GLY A 251 19.18 21.40 9.85
N PRO A 252 20.33 22.08 9.85
CA PRO A 252 20.64 23.07 8.78
C PRO A 252 20.84 22.44 7.40
N GLU A 253 21.29 21.20 7.33
CA GLU A 253 21.54 20.47 6.08
C GLU A 253 20.35 19.61 5.63
N ASP A 254 19.26 19.55 6.41
CA ASP A 254 18.10 18.74 6.09
C ASP A 254 17.25 19.40 5.01
N VAL A 255 16.71 18.56 4.12
CA VAL A 255 15.79 18.96 3.06
C VAL A 255 14.47 18.22 3.23
N LEU A 256 13.38 18.96 3.35
CA LEU A 256 12.02 18.43 3.34
C LEU A 256 11.46 18.53 1.91
N MET A 257 10.96 17.41 1.41
CA MET A 257 10.19 17.36 0.16
C MET A 257 8.79 16.85 0.46
N ILE A 258 7.77 17.58 -0.01
CA ILE A 258 6.37 17.19 0.09
C ILE A 258 5.83 17.03 -1.32
N CYS A 259 5.32 15.85 -1.64
CA CYS A 259 4.69 15.56 -2.93
C CYS A 259 3.54 14.57 -2.74
N ALA A 260 2.79 14.30 -3.80
CA ALA A 260 1.88 13.16 -3.85
C ALA A 260 2.52 12.02 -4.66
N ASP A 261 2.09 10.80 -4.40
CA ASP A 261 2.47 9.60 -5.15
C ASP A 261 1.62 9.44 -6.43
N HIS A 262 0.37 9.93 -6.41
CA HIS A 262 -0.56 9.97 -7.54
C HIS A 262 -1.62 11.05 -7.31
N GLY A 263 -2.45 11.28 -8.34
CA GLY A 263 -3.65 12.10 -8.20
C GLY A 263 -4.79 11.33 -7.53
N ASN A 264 -5.55 12.02 -6.71
CA ASN A 264 -6.82 11.55 -6.18
C ASN A 264 -7.76 12.72 -5.92
N ASP A 265 -8.33 13.30 -7.01
CA ASP A 265 -9.27 14.41 -6.93
C ASP A 265 -10.58 13.98 -6.24
N PRO A 266 -10.88 14.50 -5.05
CA PRO A 266 -12.09 14.13 -4.31
C PRO A 266 -13.37 14.66 -4.95
N THR A 267 -13.29 15.44 -6.03
CA THR A 267 -14.44 15.93 -6.80
C THR A 267 -14.66 15.16 -8.10
N ALA A 268 -13.74 14.29 -8.48
CA ALA A 268 -13.85 13.48 -9.69
C ALA A 268 -14.95 12.41 -9.57
N PRO A 269 -15.57 11.99 -10.69
CA PRO A 269 -16.53 10.89 -10.68
C PRO A 269 -15.85 9.55 -10.40
N GLY A 270 -16.62 8.61 -9.82
CA GLY A 270 -16.13 7.28 -9.47
C GLY A 270 -15.27 7.29 -8.22
N THR A 271 -14.56 6.20 -7.96
CA THR A 271 -13.73 5.99 -6.75
C THR A 271 -12.27 5.67 -7.06
N ASP A 272 -11.89 5.72 -8.34
CA ASP A 272 -10.52 5.42 -8.79
C ASP A 272 -9.60 6.65 -8.62
N HIS A 273 -8.28 6.41 -8.57
CA HIS A 273 -7.29 7.48 -8.62
C HIS A 273 -7.41 8.30 -9.91
N THR A 274 -7.13 9.57 -9.82
CA THR A 274 -7.12 10.49 -10.94
C THR A 274 -5.69 10.73 -11.43
N ARG A 275 -5.52 11.47 -12.53
CA ARG A 275 -4.20 11.72 -13.14
C ARG A 275 -4.06 13.18 -13.52
N GLU A 276 -3.80 13.99 -12.56
CA GLU A 276 -3.43 15.38 -12.69
C GLU A 276 -1.96 15.59 -12.32
N TYR A 277 -1.47 16.80 -12.49
CA TYR A 277 -0.18 17.20 -11.93
C TYR A 277 -0.22 17.11 -10.39
N ILE A 278 0.77 16.47 -9.81
CA ILE A 278 0.95 16.39 -8.37
C ILE A 278 1.79 17.56 -7.85
N PRO A 279 1.59 18.04 -6.62
CA PRO A 279 2.38 19.12 -6.04
C PRO A 279 3.81 18.67 -5.74
N LEU A 280 4.73 19.62 -5.74
CA LEU A 280 6.06 19.49 -5.17
C LEU A 280 6.34 20.74 -4.34
N ILE A 281 6.71 20.55 -3.08
CA ILE A 281 7.19 21.61 -2.19
C ILE A 281 8.54 21.13 -1.65
N VAL A 282 9.52 22.02 -1.71
CA VAL A 282 10.87 21.75 -1.21
C VAL A 282 11.27 22.85 -0.25
N TYR A 283 11.69 22.46 0.95
CA TYR A 283 12.15 23.36 1.98
C TYR A 283 13.47 22.88 2.57
N GLY A 284 14.40 23.81 2.81
CA GLY A 284 15.64 23.59 3.56
C GLY A 284 16.06 24.90 4.19
N LYS A 285 16.69 24.86 5.38
CA LYS A 285 17.06 26.06 6.12
C LYS A 285 18.11 26.92 5.41
N GLU A 286 18.84 26.32 4.47
CA GLU A 286 19.88 26.97 3.68
C GLU A 286 19.54 27.02 2.16
N CYS A 287 18.29 26.69 1.78
CA CYS A 287 17.82 26.76 0.39
C CYS A 287 17.19 28.11 0.04
#